data_00411aee4a1ce01d615ddd17faead145
#
_entry.id   00411aee4a1ce01d615ddd17faead145
#
_cell.length_a   1.000
_cell.length_b   1.000
_cell.length_c   1.000
_cell.angle_alpha   90.00
_cell.angle_beta   90.00
_cell.angle_gamma   90.00
#
_symmetry.space_group_name_H-M   'P 1'
#
loop_
_entity.id
_entity.type
_entity.pdbx_description
1 polymer ?
#
loop_
_entity_poly.entity_id
_entity_poly.type
_entity_poly.pdbx_seq_one_letter_code
_entity_poly.pdbx_strand_id
1 'polypeptide(L)'
;MVADVSAFQWNDGDWMKERHRFDDRKQPVSIYETSLEEWKSAEELVEFLAEEDFTHVELHPVMEYLDDITGGYSTYAYYAPTSRFGSVVDFQKLVDELHQAGIGVILDWTPAQFPRYASGLEKFDGTPLYERQNPAEAIHPFWGTLLYNYGSPMVKDFLISNACFWAEVYHADGLRMDDVDAMLYLDYGRNPGEWTPNIYGTNENLDALEFLKHLNSVIKERNPGLLLVAQENGLWPELTDSVENDHLGFDYKWSGGWTKDLLEYLSKDPIERKNYHDQLTMSMLYAYCEHYILTLGSRDVGTLKDFADKLPGSEEQKNAQIREAYAYMMLHPGCKMMAPDKDMPKELEVFVKDLNNMYLAHPALYQLDDEYDGFEWVQLMKYEENVIAFMRKTEKPEETVLAVCNFAAIPYENYNVGVPFAGKYKEIFNSDDKKYGGNGVVNTRVKAAKKAECDEREYSITLKLPALGVAVFTCTPEEIEKKPAAEHSQIKKSITKTRTVRKAAGKTKAAVKTAVKPVTKKVTKEAPQIVNKTEEKIPVKKDLTEKK
;
A
#
# COMPACT_ATOMS: atom_id res chain seq x y z
N MET A 1 32.45 11.57 12.06
CA MET A 1 32.36 11.46 13.54
C MET A 1 32.07 9.99 13.85
N VAL A 2 32.62 9.41 14.88
CA VAL A 2 32.26 8.06 15.34
C VAL A 2 31.35 8.24 16.54
N ALA A 3 30.14 7.65 16.47
CA ALA A 3 29.17 7.66 17.55
C ALA A 3 29.12 6.28 18.22
N ASP A 4 28.94 6.26 19.53
CA ASP A 4 28.71 5.03 20.29
C ASP A 4 27.20 4.73 20.30
N VAL A 5 26.78 3.83 19.44
CA VAL A 5 25.37 3.41 19.30
C VAL A 5 24.90 2.52 20.46
N SER A 6 25.82 2.00 21.28
CA SER A 6 25.51 1.14 22.44
C SER A 6 25.30 1.92 23.74
N ALA A 7 25.49 3.24 23.74
CA ALA A 7 25.33 4.08 24.91
C ALA A 7 23.87 4.29 25.35
N PHE A 8 22.92 4.14 24.44
CA PHE A 8 21.50 4.29 24.72
C PHE A 8 20.93 3.05 25.43
N GLN A 9 20.09 3.28 26.42
CA GLN A 9 19.38 2.20 27.12
C GLN A 9 17.93 2.16 26.66
N TRP A 10 17.59 1.13 25.90
CA TRP A 10 16.26 0.89 25.39
C TRP A 10 15.27 0.48 26.48
N ASN A 11 14.05 1.01 26.43
CA ASN A 11 12.93 0.66 27.30
C ASN A 11 11.82 -0.09 26.56
N ASP A 12 11.98 -0.37 25.30
CA ASP A 12 11.04 -0.99 24.37
C ASP A 12 11.05 -2.53 24.38
N GLY A 13 11.67 -3.15 25.39
CA GLY A 13 11.86 -4.59 25.43
C GLY A 13 10.57 -5.45 25.38
N ASP A 14 9.42 -4.90 25.75
CA ASP A 14 8.12 -5.58 25.59
C ASP A 14 7.60 -5.45 24.16
N TRP A 15 7.73 -4.27 23.53
CA TRP A 15 7.44 -4.07 22.11
C TRP A 15 8.21 -5.05 21.23
N MET A 16 9.53 -5.16 21.42
CA MET A 16 10.39 -6.06 20.64
C MET A 16 10.00 -7.54 20.78
N LYS A 17 9.45 -7.97 21.92
CA LYS A 17 8.90 -9.32 22.09
C LYS A 17 7.57 -9.51 21.36
N GLU A 18 6.71 -8.49 21.38
CA GLU A 18 5.42 -8.52 20.71
C GLU A 18 5.59 -8.44 19.20
N ARG A 19 6.53 -7.64 18.69
CA ARG A 19 6.89 -7.58 17.27
C ARG A 19 7.17 -8.98 16.70
N HIS A 20 7.93 -9.81 17.40
CA HIS A 20 8.20 -11.20 16.98
C HIS A 20 6.96 -12.09 16.83
N ARG A 21 5.79 -11.64 17.28
CA ARG A 21 4.50 -12.34 17.20
C ARG A 21 3.51 -11.61 16.34
N PHE A 22 3.91 -10.48 15.80
CA PHE A 22 3.05 -9.67 14.96
C PHE A 22 2.69 -10.44 13.70
N ASP A 23 1.37 -10.57 13.45
CA ASP A 23 0.81 -11.17 12.25
C ASP A 23 0.07 -10.07 11.51
N ASP A 24 0.77 -9.40 10.60
CA ASP A 24 0.29 -8.27 9.80
C ASP A 24 -0.91 -8.64 8.91
N ARG A 25 -1.13 -9.95 8.68
CA ARG A 25 -2.29 -10.46 7.93
C ARG A 25 -3.57 -10.53 8.78
N LYS A 26 -3.47 -10.44 10.09
CA LYS A 26 -4.60 -10.57 11.02
C LYS A 26 -4.76 -9.39 11.95
N GLN A 27 -3.80 -8.48 11.94
CA GLN A 27 -3.80 -7.27 12.75
C GLN A 27 -3.92 -6.03 11.85
N PRO A 28 -4.57 -4.98 12.34
CA PRO A 28 -4.72 -3.76 11.55
C PRO A 28 -3.38 -3.04 11.40
N VAL A 29 -3.10 -2.56 10.19
CA VAL A 29 -1.93 -1.72 9.89
C VAL A 29 -2.42 -0.41 9.30
N SER A 30 -2.33 0.68 10.09
CA SER A 30 -2.60 2.05 9.70
C SER A 30 -1.33 2.87 9.86
N ILE A 31 -0.82 3.41 8.77
CA ILE A 31 0.50 4.05 8.68
C ILE A 31 0.32 5.55 8.48
N TYR A 32 1.02 6.34 9.30
CA TYR A 32 1.21 7.77 9.08
C TYR A 32 2.52 8.02 8.35
N GLU A 33 2.48 8.62 7.16
CA GLU A 33 3.67 8.99 6.40
C GLU A 33 4.13 10.41 6.77
N THR A 34 5.41 10.59 7.15
CA THR A 34 5.93 11.92 7.49
C THR A 34 7.44 12.05 7.25
N SER A 35 7.87 13.31 7.09
CA SER A 35 9.27 13.72 7.20
C SER A 35 9.52 14.44 8.52
N LEU A 36 10.74 14.38 9.02
CA LEU A 36 11.16 15.10 10.21
C LEU A 36 12.25 16.10 9.86
N GLU A 37 12.24 17.24 10.55
CA GLU A 37 13.29 18.26 10.46
C GLU A 37 14.27 18.19 11.64
N GLU A 38 13.84 17.62 12.78
CA GLU A 38 14.68 17.34 13.92
C GLU A 38 14.13 16.18 14.78
N TRP A 39 15.02 15.39 15.41
CA TRP A 39 14.61 14.28 16.26
C TRP A 39 13.95 14.72 17.58
N LYS A 40 14.25 15.94 18.04
CA LYS A 40 13.78 16.45 19.34
C LYS A 40 12.32 16.95 19.33
N SER A 41 11.79 17.32 18.18
CA SER A 41 10.37 17.66 18.03
C SER A 41 9.46 16.43 18.03
N ALA A 42 10.02 15.28 18.27
CA ALA A 42 9.36 14.00 18.20
C ALA A 42 8.30 13.76 19.28
N GLU A 43 8.39 14.43 20.44
CA GLU A 43 7.36 14.32 21.48
C GLU A 43 5.98 14.70 20.92
N GLU A 44 5.89 15.79 20.13
CA GLU A 44 4.64 16.23 19.49
C GLU A 44 4.16 15.19 18.44
N LEU A 45 5.08 14.54 17.71
CA LEU A 45 4.72 13.49 16.77
C LEU A 45 4.18 12.27 17.49
N VAL A 46 4.84 11.82 18.57
CA VAL A 46 4.40 10.66 19.36
C VAL A 46 3.01 10.89 19.95
N GLU A 47 2.78 12.09 20.54
CA GLU A 47 1.47 12.47 21.07
C GLU A 47 0.40 12.47 19.97
N PHE A 48 0.68 13.11 18.82
CA PHE A 48 -0.24 13.14 17.68
C PHE A 48 -0.61 11.73 17.20
N LEU A 49 0.38 10.88 16.97
CA LEU A 49 0.15 9.51 16.45
C LEU A 49 -0.66 8.65 17.42
N ALA A 50 -0.37 8.78 18.72
CA ALA A 50 -1.10 8.08 19.77
C ALA A 50 -2.54 8.62 19.93
N GLU A 51 -2.74 9.93 19.78
CA GLU A 51 -4.08 10.54 19.84
C GLU A 51 -4.93 10.15 18.63
N GLU A 52 -4.34 10.04 17.43
CA GLU A 52 -5.03 9.69 16.19
C GLU A 52 -5.14 8.17 15.95
N ASP A 53 -4.68 7.33 16.87
CA ASP A 53 -4.75 5.87 16.84
C ASP A 53 -4.07 5.24 15.61
N PHE A 54 -2.93 5.81 15.14
CA PHE A 54 -2.07 5.18 14.14
C PHE A 54 -1.31 4.00 14.76
N THR A 55 -1.13 2.93 13.99
CA THR A 55 -0.35 1.76 14.45
C THR A 55 1.12 1.85 14.10
N HIS A 56 1.45 2.54 13.01
CA HIS A 56 2.81 2.70 12.51
C HIS A 56 3.05 4.12 12.01
N VAL A 57 4.31 4.53 12.02
CA VAL A 57 4.78 5.71 11.29
C VAL A 57 5.81 5.29 10.24
N GLU A 58 5.68 5.80 9.02
CA GLU A 58 6.73 5.74 8.02
C GLU A 58 7.50 7.06 8.03
N LEU A 59 8.79 6.97 8.28
CA LEU A 59 9.70 8.10 8.26
C LEU A 59 10.41 8.16 6.90
N HIS A 60 10.30 9.30 6.20
CA HIS A 60 11.11 9.62 5.03
C HIS A 60 12.59 9.44 5.36
N PRO A 61 13.51 9.35 4.37
CA PRO A 61 14.86 8.88 4.61
C PRO A 61 15.53 9.52 5.82
N VAL A 62 15.89 8.69 6.79
CA VAL A 62 16.54 9.08 8.04
C VAL A 62 18.07 8.89 8.00
N MET A 63 18.57 8.20 6.99
CA MET A 63 19.99 7.96 6.79
C MET A 63 20.69 9.23 6.34
N GLU A 64 21.99 9.37 6.64
CA GLU A 64 22.75 10.54 6.23
C GLU A 64 22.83 10.64 4.72
N TYR A 65 22.48 11.79 4.17
CA TYR A 65 22.34 12.05 2.74
C TYR A 65 23.18 13.25 2.28
N LEU A 66 23.44 13.32 0.97
CA LEU A 66 24.37 14.28 0.39
C LEU A 66 23.86 15.71 0.40
N ASP A 67 22.61 15.93 -0.03
CA ASP A 67 21.99 17.24 -0.19
C ASP A 67 20.49 17.19 0.08
N ASP A 68 19.91 18.36 0.38
CA ASP A 68 18.49 18.49 0.73
C ASP A 68 17.57 18.50 -0.50
N ILE A 69 18.11 18.56 -1.73
CA ILE A 69 17.35 18.68 -2.98
C ILE A 69 16.53 17.42 -3.24
N THR A 70 17.08 16.27 -2.84
CA THR A 70 16.47 14.95 -3.04
C THR A 70 15.54 14.53 -1.90
N GLY A 71 15.29 15.40 -0.92
CA GLY A 71 14.46 15.05 0.24
C GLY A 71 15.02 13.86 1.06
N GLY A 72 16.35 13.67 1.07
CA GLY A 72 17.00 12.58 1.80
C GLY A 72 17.32 11.33 0.96
N TYR A 73 16.81 11.22 -0.28
CA TYR A 73 17.00 10.02 -1.11
C TYR A 73 18.40 9.88 -1.73
N SER A 74 19.27 10.88 -1.59
CA SER A 74 20.69 10.77 -1.95
C SER A 74 21.54 10.23 -0.80
N THR A 75 21.15 9.07 -0.26
CA THR A 75 21.83 8.40 0.86
C THR A 75 23.29 8.14 0.55
N TYR A 76 24.17 8.64 1.42
CA TYR A 76 25.61 8.46 1.24
C TYR A 76 26.31 7.81 2.42
N ALA A 77 25.74 7.88 3.63
CA ALA A 77 26.25 7.16 4.80
C ALA A 77 25.17 6.22 5.37
N TYR A 78 25.12 5.02 4.83
CA TYR A 78 24.08 4.02 5.05
C TYR A 78 23.92 3.54 6.50
N TYR A 79 24.96 3.67 7.34
CA TYR A 79 24.99 3.21 8.72
C TYR A 79 24.91 4.36 9.74
N ALA A 80 24.42 5.52 9.33
CA ALA A 80 24.29 6.66 10.22
C ALA A 80 22.94 7.37 10.01
N PRO A 81 22.19 7.67 11.08
CA PRO A 81 21.09 8.61 10.99
C PRO A 81 21.64 10.00 10.64
N THR A 82 20.86 10.79 9.91
CA THR A 82 21.32 12.12 9.49
C THR A 82 21.64 13.00 10.69
N SER A 83 22.80 13.62 10.65
CA SER A 83 23.24 14.56 11.69
C SER A 83 22.51 15.91 11.65
N ARG A 84 21.71 16.16 10.58
CA ARG A 84 20.93 17.37 10.41
C ARG A 84 19.84 17.50 11.46
N PHE A 85 19.23 16.37 11.86
CA PHE A 85 18.06 16.35 12.74
C PHE A 85 18.40 16.17 14.22
N GLY A 86 19.66 15.88 14.54
CA GLY A 86 20.13 15.70 15.92
C GLY A 86 21.19 14.62 16.05
N SER A 87 21.39 14.15 17.28
CA SER A 87 22.35 13.09 17.57
C SER A 87 21.76 11.69 17.34
N VAL A 88 22.64 10.69 17.25
CA VAL A 88 22.27 9.27 17.21
C VAL A 88 21.37 8.87 18.38
N VAL A 89 21.67 9.40 19.59
CA VAL A 89 20.90 9.14 20.80
C VAL A 89 19.51 9.76 20.73
N ASP A 90 19.38 10.93 20.11
CA ASP A 90 18.08 11.57 19.92
C ASP A 90 17.18 10.73 19.00
N PHE A 91 17.75 10.12 17.94
CA PHE A 91 17.03 9.20 17.07
C PHE A 91 16.63 7.90 17.78
N GLN A 92 17.53 7.30 18.57
CA GLN A 92 17.21 6.12 19.38
C GLN A 92 16.10 6.41 20.39
N LYS A 93 16.13 7.60 21.01
CA LYS A 93 15.08 8.05 21.94
C LYS A 93 13.72 8.17 21.22
N LEU A 94 13.69 8.73 20.02
CA LEU A 94 12.46 8.83 19.22
C LEU A 94 11.83 7.45 18.98
N VAL A 95 12.63 6.47 18.53
CA VAL A 95 12.12 5.12 18.27
C VAL A 95 11.62 4.46 19.56
N ASP A 96 12.37 4.59 20.67
CA ASP A 96 11.98 4.06 21.98
C ASP A 96 10.66 4.66 22.49
N GLU A 97 10.44 5.96 22.30
CA GLU A 97 9.20 6.64 22.69
C GLU A 97 7.99 6.23 21.82
N LEU A 98 8.20 6.04 20.51
CA LEU A 98 7.18 5.51 19.61
C LEU A 98 6.76 4.10 20.03
N HIS A 99 7.72 3.21 20.32
CA HIS A 99 7.44 1.87 20.79
C HIS A 99 6.70 1.84 22.15
N GLN A 100 7.08 2.73 23.08
CA GLN A 100 6.35 2.87 24.34
C GLN A 100 4.91 3.36 24.16
N ALA A 101 4.66 4.12 23.10
CA ALA A 101 3.31 4.54 22.71
C ALA A 101 2.54 3.48 21.91
N GLY A 102 3.15 2.34 21.61
CA GLY A 102 2.53 1.26 20.83
C GLY A 102 2.56 1.49 19.31
N ILE A 103 3.53 2.27 18.81
CA ILE A 103 3.63 2.69 17.40
C ILE A 103 4.91 2.10 16.79
N GLY A 104 4.76 1.31 15.71
CA GLY A 104 5.86 0.76 14.93
C GLY A 104 6.51 1.79 14.01
N VAL A 105 7.79 1.61 13.71
CA VAL A 105 8.59 2.54 12.90
C VAL A 105 9.05 1.87 11.61
N ILE A 106 8.58 2.37 10.48
CA ILE A 106 9.01 1.97 9.14
C ILE A 106 9.95 3.04 8.62
N LEU A 107 11.10 2.64 8.08
CA LEU A 107 12.10 3.55 7.54
C LEU A 107 12.18 3.44 6.02
N ASP A 108 12.25 4.57 5.34
CA ASP A 108 12.61 4.59 3.93
C ASP A 108 14.07 4.18 3.75
N TRP A 109 14.28 3.23 2.86
CA TRP A 109 15.59 2.68 2.55
C TRP A 109 15.84 2.68 1.04
N THR A 110 17.02 3.10 0.61
CA THR A 110 17.39 3.30 -0.80
C THR A 110 18.44 2.26 -1.27
N PRO A 111 18.10 0.97 -1.40
CA PRO A 111 19.04 -0.06 -1.84
C PRO A 111 19.26 -0.10 -3.35
N ALA A 112 18.49 0.67 -4.12
CA ALA A 112 18.56 0.70 -5.58
C ALA A 112 19.78 1.48 -6.08
N GLN A 113 20.13 2.57 -5.42
CA GLN A 113 21.06 3.56 -5.95
C GLN A 113 21.81 4.32 -4.86
N PHE A 114 22.91 4.96 -5.26
CA PHE A 114 23.68 5.85 -4.39
C PHE A 114 24.24 7.06 -5.19
N PRO A 115 24.51 8.20 -4.53
CA PRO A 115 24.95 9.42 -5.22
C PRO A 115 26.37 9.28 -5.77
N ARG A 116 26.62 9.95 -6.87
CA ARG A 116 27.97 10.11 -7.45
C ARG A 116 28.72 11.15 -6.67
N TYR A 117 29.51 10.70 -5.72
CA TYR A 117 30.26 11.58 -4.82
C TYR A 117 31.62 10.98 -4.49
N ALA A 118 32.70 11.70 -4.79
CA ALA A 118 34.06 11.20 -4.70
C ALA A 118 34.52 10.76 -3.29
N SER A 119 33.85 11.23 -2.23
CA SER A 119 34.12 10.81 -0.84
C SER A 119 33.10 9.78 -0.34
N GLY A 120 32.21 9.31 -1.20
CA GLY A 120 31.20 8.27 -0.91
C GLY A 120 31.62 6.91 -1.44
N LEU A 121 30.63 6.17 -1.98
CA LEU A 121 30.83 4.82 -2.48
C LEU A 121 31.34 4.76 -3.93
N GLU A 122 31.14 5.85 -4.73
CA GLU A 122 31.63 5.91 -6.12
C GLU A 122 33.14 5.65 -6.18
N LYS A 123 33.52 4.59 -6.88
CA LYS A 123 34.95 4.18 -7.00
C LYS A 123 35.69 4.16 -5.67
N PHE A 124 35.09 3.58 -4.67
CA PHE A 124 35.52 3.63 -3.27
C PHE A 124 37.00 3.28 -3.05
N ASP A 125 37.50 2.29 -3.79
CA ASP A 125 38.90 1.88 -3.78
C ASP A 125 39.68 2.31 -5.03
N GLY A 126 39.10 3.23 -5.83
CA GLY A 126 39.63 3.66 -7.12
C GLY A 126 39.11 2.84 -8.33
N THR A 127 38.34 1.79 -8.07
CA THR A 127 37.66 0.95 -9.07
C THR A 127 36.14 0.95 -8.82
N PRO A 128 35.30 0.53 -9.81
CA PRO A 128 33.87 0.31 -9.59
C PRO A 128 33.66 -0.88 -8.64
N LEU A 129 33.62 -0.63 -7.34
CA LEU A 129 33.45 -1.65 -6.32
C LEU A 129 31.97 -1.92 -6.01
N TYR A 130 31.20 -0.87 -5.77
CA TYR A 130 29.78 -0.94 -5.44
C TYR A 130 28.89 -0.87 -6.68
N GLU A 131 29.29 -0.07 -7.67
CA GLU A 131 28.59 0.11 -8.93
C GLU A 131 28.94 -0.94 -9.98
N ARG A 132 28.12 -1.08 -11.02
CA ARG A 132 28.42 -1.90 -12.18
C ARG A 132 29.65 -1.38 -12.92
N GLN A 133 30.44 -2.29 -13.49
CA GLN A 133 31.69 -1.91 -14.19
C GLN A 133 31.44 -1.14 -15.49
N ASN A 134 30.35 -1.48 -16.20
CA ASN A 134 29.97 -0.77 -17.42
C ASN A 134 29.27 0.55 -17.06
N PRO A 135 29.85 1.72 -17.35
CA PRO A 135 29.24 3.01 -17.00
C PRO A 135 27.85 3.24 -17.57
N ALA A 136 27.55 2.67 -18.76
CA ALA A 136 26.23 2.77 -19.39
C ALA A 136 25.16 2.02 -18.59
N GLU A 137 25.52 0.97 -17.87
CA GLU A 137 24.62 0.18 -17.03
C GLU A 137 24.62 0.66 -15.57
N ALA A 138 25.73 1.31 -15.14
CA ALA A 138 25.90 1.78 -13.78
C ALA A 138 25.10 3.05 -13.46
N ILE A 139 24.82 3.91 -14.45
CA ILE A 139 24.15 5.19 -14.22
C ILE A 139 22.63 5.00 -14.24
N HIS A 140 21.97 5.47 -13.19
CA HIS A 140 20.51 5.55 -13.14
C HIS A 140 19.98 6.54 -14.18
N PRO A 141 19.04 6.13 -15.08
CA PRO A 141 18.66 6.93 -16.25
C PRO A 141 18.01 8.28 -15.88
N PHE A 142 17.23 8.34 -14.82
CA PHE A 142 16.50 9.56 -14.42
C PHE A 142 17.30 10.44 -13.45
N TRP A 143 17.98 9.83 -12.46
CA TRP A 143 18.61 10.55 -11.36
C TRP A 143 20.10 10.83 -11.59
N GLY A 144 20.75 10.11 -12.53
CA GLY A 144 22.19 10.21 -12.75
C GLY A 144 23.07 9.71 -11.61
N THR A 145 22.47 9.08 -10.61
CA THR A 145 23.11 8.34 -9.52
C THR A 145 23.73 7.05 -10.02
N LEU A 146 24.29 6.23 -9.15
CA LEU A 146 24.87 4.93 -9.49
C LEU A 146 23.99 3.79 -8.96
N LEU A 147 23.76 2.78 -9.81
CA LEU A 147 23.08 1.55 -9.47
C LEU A 147 24.07 0.54 -8.88
N TYR A 148 23.64 -0.17 -7.86
CA TYR A 148 24.45 -1.20 -7.22
C TYR A 148 24.70 -2.41 -8.12
N ASN A 149 25.87 -3.04 -7.94
CA ASN A 149 26.24 -4.32 -8.57
C ASN A 149 25.81 -5.48 -7.66
N TYR A 150 24.55 -5.91 -7.77
CA TYR A 150 24.00 -7.00 -6.94
C TYR A 150 24.64 -8.37 -7.22
N GLY A 151 25.39 -8.53 -8.30
CA GLY A 151 26.19 -9.73 -8.56
C GLY A 151 27.45 -9.85 -7.68
N SER A 152 27.85 -8.73 -7.02
CA SER A 152 29.01 -8.72 -6.12
C SER A 152 28.64 -9.20 -4.72
N PRO A 153 29.26 -10.26 -4.18
CA PRO A 153 29.03 -10.70 -2.80
C PRO A 153 29.27 -9.59 -1.76
N MET A 154 30.27 -8.73 -1.98
CA MET A 154 30.58 -7.62 -1.06
C MET A 154 29.47 -6.59 -1.03
N VAL A 155 28.80 -6.33 -2.17
CA VAL A 155 27.65 -5.42 -2.24
C VAL A 155 26.44 -6.03 -1.54
N LYS A 156 26.18 -7.33 -1.78
CA LYS A 156 25.12 -8.07 -1.08
C LYS A 156 25.32 -8.01 0.43
N ASP A 157 26.52 -8.37 0.91
CA ASP A 157 26.85 -8.33 2.34
C ASP A 157 26.70 -6.92 2.93
N PHE A 158 27.12 -5.89 2.21
CA PHE A 158 26.97 -4.49 2.63
C PHE A 158 25.50 -4.11 2.83
N LEU A 159 24.65 -4.37 1.85
CA LEU A 159 23.23 -4.00 1.88
C LEU A 159 22.44 -4.84 2.89
N ILE A 160 22.66 -6.17 2.95
CA ILE A 160 22.01 -7.05 3.94
C ILE A 160 22.40 -6.65 5.36
N SER A 161 23.70 -6.41 5.60
CA SER A 161 24.18 -5.97 6.91
C SER A 161 23.62 -4.60 7.28
N ASN A 162 23.41 -3.72 6.30
CA ASN A 162 22.80 -2.41 6.54
C ASN A 162 21.32 -2.53 6.93
N ALA A 163 20.55 -3.36 6.25
CA ALA A 163 19.16 -3.61 6.62
C ALA A 163 19.05 -4.22 8.03
N CYS A 164 19.88 -5.23 8.34
CA CYS A 164 19.96 -5.80 9.69
C CYS A 164 20.37 -4.75 10.75
N PHE A 165 21.29 -3.85 10.41
CA PHE A 165 21.74 -2.79 11.33
C PHE A 165 20.59 -1.87 11.74
N TRP A 166 19.76 -1.43 10.82
CA TRP A 166 18.59 -0.60 11.14
C TRP A 166 17.55 -1.35 11.97
N ALA A 167 17.33 -2.63 11.68
CA ALA A 167 16.42 -3.48 12.42
C ALA A 167 16.89 -3.83 13.84
N GLU A 168 18.22 -4.06 14.03
CA GLU A 168 18.76 -4.62 15.26
C GLU A 168 19.40 -3.58 16.19
N VAL A 169 19.88 -2.46 15.63
CA VAL A 169 20.54 -1.40 16.40
C VAL A 169 19.63 -0.20 16.64
N TYR A 170 18.76 0.09 15.68
CA TYR A 170 17.78 1.18 15.79
C TYR A 170 16.35 0.69 15.95
N HIS A 171 16.16 -0.62 16.08
CA HIS A 171 14.87 -1.27 16.34
C HIS A 171 13.76 -0.94 15.33
N ALA A 172 14.12 -0.60 14.08
CA ALA A 172 13.12 -0.39 13.04
C ALA A 172 12.20 -1.60 12.88
N ASP A 173 10.89 -1.37 12.72
CA ASP A 173 9.86 -2.39 12.55
C ASP A 173 9.54 -2.66 11.09
N GLY A 174 10.03 -1.82 10.19
CA GLY A 174 9.90 -2.03 8.76
C GLY A 174 10.93 -1.27 7.95
N LEU A 175 11.16 -1.76 6.74
CA LEU A 175 11.95 -1.10 5.71
C LEU A 175 11.12 -0.98 4.44
N ARG A 176 10.89 0.25 3.99
CA ARG A 176 10.32 0.52 2.68
C ARG A 176 11.45 0.71 1.69
N MET A 177 11.55 -0.21 0.72
CA MET A 177 12.56 -0.16 -0.32
C MET A 177 12.09 0.75 -1.45
N ASP A 178 12.82 1.84 -1.64
CA ASP A 178 12.57 2.82 -2.69
C ASP A 178 13.13 2.33 -4.04
N ASP A 179 12.41 2.66 -5.13
CA ASP A 179 12.84 2.48 -6.52
C ASP A 179 13.19 1.01 -6.88
N VAL A 180 12.38 0.06 -6.40
CA VAL A 180 12.56 -1.37 -6.65
C VAL A 180 12.49 -1.69 -8.15
N ASP A 181 11.72 -0.92 -8.93
CA ASP A 181 11.69 -1.00 -10.39
C ASP A 181 13.09 -0.93 -11.03
N ALA A 182 13.91 0.03 -10.58
CA ALA A 182 15.27 0.21 -11.08
C ALA A 182 16.21 -0.96 -10.71
N MET A 183 15.86 -1.74 -9.67
CA MET A 183 16.57 -2.95 -9.32
C MET A 183 16.17 -4.13 -10.22
N LEU A 184 14.87 -4.29 -10.46
CA LEU A 184 14.30 -5.46 -11.13
C LEU A 184 14.54 -5.48 -12.64
N TYR A 185 14.57 -4.29 -13.29
CA TYR A 185 14.59 -4.22 -14.75
C TYR A 185 15.87 -3.60 -15.30
N LEU A 186 16.57 -4.34 -16.18
CA LEU A 186 17.79 -3.88 -16.86
C LEU A 186 17.52 -2.74 -17.84
N ASP A 187 16.31 -2.65 -18.36
CA ASP A 187 15.86 -1.62 -19.31
C ASP A 187 15.11 -0.46 -18.65
N TYR A 188 15.04 -0.42 -17.31
CA TYR A 188 14.35 0.65 -16.58
C TYR A 188 14.81 2.03 -17.03
N GLY A 189 13.86 2.82 -17.57
CA GLY A 189 14.12 4.18 -18.07
C GLY A 189 15.10 4.27 -19.26
N ARG A 190 15.42 3.17 -19.95
CA ARG A 190 16.37 3.11 -21.05
C ARG A 190 15.67 2.85 -22.37
N ASN A 191 16.23 3.41 -23.44
CA ASN A 191 15.74 3.15 -24.79
C ASN A 191 16.25 1.78 -25.32
N PRO A 192 15.57 1.21 -26.33
CA PRO A 192 16.08 0.03 -27.01
C PRO A 192 17.51 0.21 -27.53
N GLY A 193 18.41 -0.70 -27.12
CA GLY A 193 19.84 -0.65 -27.48
C GLY A 193 20.73 0.09 -26.48
N GLU A 194 20.17 0.69 -25.41
CA GLU A 194 20.93 1.34 -24.32
C GLU A 194 21.13 0.43 -23.10
N TRP A 195 20.68 -0.82 -23.17
CA TRP A 195 20.80 -1.83 -22.12
C TRP A 195 21.17 -3.20 -22.70
N THR A 196 21.70 -4.08 -21.87
CA THR A 196 22.10 -5.44 -22.25
C THR A 196 21.15 -6.46 -21.64
N PRO A 197 20.48 -7.31 -22.46
CA PRO A 197 19.64 -8.38 -21.95
C PRO A 197 20.42 -9.38 -21.06
N ASN A 198 19.69 -10.02 -20.16
CA ASN A 198 20.22 -11.11 -19.36
C ASN A 198 20.57 -12.35 -20.22
N ILE A 199 21.08 -13.41 -19.59
CA ILE A 199 21.50 -14.66 -20.30
C ILE A 199 20.36 -15.39 -21.00
N TYR A 200 19.11 -15.06 -20.71
CA TYR A 200 17.91 -15.61 -21.34
C TYR A 200 17.36 -14.70 -22.47
N GLY A 201 17.95 -13.51 -22.64
CA GLY A 201 17.53 -12.53 -23.65
C GLY A 201 16.37 -11.64 -23.19
N THR A 202 16.10 -11.59 -21.91
CA THR A 202 15.02 -10.80 -21.29
C THR A 202 15.58 -9.61 -20.48
N ASN A 203 14.71 -8.78 -19.94
CA ASN A 203 15.07 -7.54 -19.23
C ASN A 203 15.15 -7.67 -17.71
N GLU A 204 14.84 -8.83 -17.14
CA GLU A 204 14.96 -9.02 -15.70
C GLU A 204 16.42 -8.99 -15.24
N ASN A 205 16.69 -8.32 -14.14
CA ASN A 205 17.98 -8.28 -13.48
C ASN A 205 18.13 -9.48 -12.53
N LEU A 206 18.66 -10.59 -13.05
CA LEU A 206 18.77 -11.86 -12.31
C LEU A 206 19.58 -11.73 -11.01
N ASP A 207 20.62 -10.88 -11.02
CA ASP A 207 21.44 -10.64 -9.82
C ASP A 207 20.66 -9.92 -8.72
N ALA A 208 19.79 -8.97 -9.09
CA ALA A 208 18.93 -8.28 -8.16
C ALA A 208 17.82 -9.18 -7.61
N LEU A 209 17.25 -10.05 -8.45
CA LEU A 209 16.24 -11.02 -8.02
C LEU A 209 16.81 -11.97 -6.96
N GLU A 210 17.98 -12.53 -7.20
CA GLU A 210 18.66 -13.39 -6.24
C GLU A 210 19.00 -12.62 -4.93
N PHE A 211 19.49 -11.38 -5.08
CA PHE A 211 19.79 -10.52 -3.94
C PHE A 211 18.56 -10.25 -3.08
N LEU A 212 17.42 -9.85 -3.69
CA LEU A 212 16.19 -9.52 -2.97
C LEU A 212 15.61 -10.74 -2.24
N LYS A 213 15.57 -11.91 -2.88
CA LYS A 213 15.17 -13.16 -2.24
C LYS A 213 16.04 -13.48 -1.02
N HIS A 214 17.37 -13.34 -1.17
CA HIS A 214 18.31 -13.61 -0.07
C HIS A 214 18.16 -12.57 1.05
N LEU A 215 18.10 -11.29 0.71
CA LEU A 215 17.89 -10.20 1.69
C LEU A 215 16.62 -10.45 2.52
N ASN A 216 15.48 -10.65 1.84
CA ASN A 216 14.20 -10.81 2.50
C ASN A 216 14.16 -12.07 3.38
N SER A 217 14.77 -13.18 2.93
CA SER A 217 14.91 -14.39 3.75
C SER A 217 15.73 -14.15 5.01
N VAL A 218 16.89 -13.48 4.88
CA VAL A 218 17.78 -13.20 6.03
C VAL A 218 17.10 -12.25 7.02
N ILE A 219 16.45 -11.21 6.53
CA ILE A 219 15.75 -10.25 7.40
C ILE A 219 14.62 -10.94 8.17
N LYS A 220 13.77 -11.71 7.49
CA LYS A 220 12.64 -12.42 8.14
C LYS A 220 13.09 -13.47 9.14
N GLU A 221 14.20 -14.17 8.87
CA GLU A 221 14.77 -15.13 9.82
C GLU A 221 15.34 -14.45 11.08
N ARG A 222 16.07 -13.33 10.91
CA ARG A 222 16.72 -12.63 12.01
C ARG A 222 15.81 -11.70 12.79
N ASN A 223 14.84 -11.09 12.10
CA ASN A 223 13.95 -10.07 12.64
C ASN A 223 12.47 -10.42 12.35
N PRO A 224 11.93 -11.49 12.96
CA PRO A 224 10.52 -11.85 12.78
C PRO A 224 9.59 -10.69 13.12
N GLY A 225 8.57 -10.48 12.28
CA GLY A 225 7.59 -9.40 12.42
C GLY A 225 8.06 -8.04 11.87
N LEU A 226 9.27 -7.95 11.28
CA LEU A 226 9.69 -6.77 10.54
C LEU A 226 9.01 -6.73 9.17
N LEU A 227 8.42 -5.61 8.82
CA LEU A 227 7.70 -5.40 7.56
C LEU A 227 8.66 -5.01 6.43
N LEU A 228 8.59 -5.72 5.31
CA LEU A 228 9.34 -5.43 4.09
C LEU A 228 8.39 -4.92 3.02
N VAL A 229 8.49 -3.64 2.70
CA VAL A 229 7.62 -2.95 1.74
C VAL A 229 8.40 -2.61 0.48
N ALA A 230 7.88 -3.02 -0.68
CA ALA A 230 8.47 -2.65 -1.97
C ALA A 230 7.72 -1.49 -2.61
N GLN A 231 8.40 -0.41 -2.95
CA GLN A 231 7.88 0.55 -3.90
C GLN A 231 8.23 0.09 -5.31
N GLU A 232 7.24 -0.53 -5.96
CA GLU A 232 7.33 -0.98 -7.35
C GLU A 232 6.06 -0.55 -8.08
N ASN A 233 6.21 0.34 -9.06
CA ASN A 233 5.09 0.92 -9.82
C ASN A 233 4.81 0.19 -11.13
N GLY A 234 5.62 -0.81 -11.44
CA GLY A 234 5.47 -1.64 -12.62
C GLY A 234 4.50 -2.81 -12.41
N LEU A 235 4.67 -3.83 -13.22
CA LEU A 235 3.80 -5.01 -13.26
C LEU A 235 4.57 -6.28 -12.86
N TRP A 236 5.55 -6.17 -11.94
CA TRP A 236 6.23 -7.38 -11.46
C TRP A 236 5.21 -8.27 -10.73
N PRO A 237 5.04 -9.53 -11.18
CA PRO A 237 4.02 -10.41 -10.61
C PRO A 237 4.49 -11.07 -9.31
N GLU A 238 3.56 -11.32 -8.41
CA GLU A 238 3.77 -12.14 -7.20
C GLU A 238 4.97 -11.68 -6.35
N LEU A 239 5.14 -10.33 -6.28
CA LEU A 239 6.22 -9.68 -5.54
C LEU A 239 6.12 -9.96 -4.04
N THR A 240 4.89 -10.08 -3.53
CA THR A 240 4.59 -10.33 -2.12
C THR A 240 4.37 -11.81 -1.79
N ASP A 241 4.47 -12.73 -2.75
CA ASP A 241 4.47 -14.16 -2.46
C ASP A 241 5.84 -14.63 -1.92
N SER A 242 5.83 -15.77 -1.25
CA SER A 242 6.95 -16.24 -0.44
C SER A 242 8.16 -16.67 -1.28
N VAL A 243 9.34 -16.58 -0.68
CA VAL A 243 10.61 -17.03 -1.30
C VAL A 243 10.60 -18.56 -1.52
N GLU A 244 9.87 -19.34 -0.70
CA GLU A 244 9.71 -20.78 -0.86
C GLU A 244 8.97 -21.15 -2.16
N ASN A 245 8.12 -20.23 -2.67
CA ASN A 245 7.44 -20.37 -3.95
C ASN A 245 8.26 -19.81 -5.13
N ASP A 246 9.51 -19.43 -4.91
CA ASP A 246 10.43 -18.82 -5.85
C ASP A 246 10.12 -17.34 -6.18
N HIS A 247 9.34 -16.65 -5.34
CA HIS A 247 9.03 -15.22 -5.45
C HIS A 247 9.92 -14.34 -4.57
N LEU A 248 9.68 -13.02 -4.50
CA LEU A 248 10.60 -12.10 -3.86
C LEU A 248 10.47 -12.03 -2.33
N GLY A 249 9.29 -12.36 -1.80
CA GLY A 249 9.07 -12.46 -0.36
C GLY A 249 8.94 -11.13 0.37
N PHE A 250 8.49 -10.07 -0.28
CA PHE A 250 8.06 -8.85 0.41
C PHE A 250 6.77 -9.10 1.18
N ASP A 251 6.51 -8.29 2.20
CA ASP A 251 5.25 -8.35 2.92
C ASP A 251 4.19 -7.52 2.22
N TYR A 252 4.58 -6.36 1.70
CA TYR A 252 3.67 -5.44 1.03
C TYR A 252 4.27 -4.82 -0.23
N LYS A 253 3.36 -4.48 -1.15
CA LYS A 253 3.62 -3.65 -2.33
C LYS A 253 2.91 -2.31 -2.18
N TRP A 254 3.61 -1.21 -2.42
CA TRP A 254 3.03 0.13 -2.49
C TRP A 254 2.10 0.25 -3.71
N SER A 255 0.84 0.65 -3.50
CA SER A 255 -0.18 0.65 -4.56
C SER A 255 -0.36 2.01 -5.23
N GLY A 256 0.64 2.46 -5.99
CA GLY A 256 0.51 3.69 -6.79
C GLY A 256 -0.59 3.64 -7.85
N GLY A 257 -0.93 2.46 -8.36
CA GLY A 257 -2.01 2.27 -9.34
C GLY A 257 -3.37 2.61 -8.77
N TRP A 258 -3.73 2.06 -7.62
CA TRP A 258 -4.99 2.35 -6.92
C TRP A 258 -5.16 3.84 -6.61
N THR A 259 -4.10 4.45 -6.07
CA THR A 259 -4.06 5.87 -5.73
C THR A 259 -4.30 6.74 -6.95
N LYS A 260 -3.60 6.45 -8.05
CA LYS A 260 -3.74 7.17 -9.31
C LYS A 260 -5.16 7.09 -9.86
N ASP A 261 -5.75 5.90 -9.90
CA ASP A 261 -7.11 5.68 -10.40
C ASP A 261 -8.14 6.45 -9.56
N LEU A 262 -8.01 6.39 -8.23
CA LEU A 262 -8.89 7.14 -7.33
C LEU A 262 -8.75 8.66 -7.50
N LEU A 263 -7.53 9.19 -7.53
CA LEU A 263 -7.29 10.63 -7.69
C LEU A 263 -7.73 11.13 -9.07
N GLU A 264 -7.53 10.35 -10.12
CA GLU A 264 -8.03 10.68 -11.45
C GLU A 264 -9.57 10.70 -11.49
N TYR A 265 -10.24 9.71 -10.88
CA TYR A 265 -11.69 9.70 -10.73
C TYR A 265 -12.21 10.91 -9.96
N LEU A 266 -11.64 11.21 -8.81
CA LEU A 266 -12.05 12.33 -7.97
C LEU A 266 -11.81 13.69 -8.63
N SER A 267 -10.84 13.82 -9.52
CA SER A 267 -10.57 15.04 -10.29
C SER A 267 -11.68 15.42 -11.28
N LYS A 268 -12.54 14.45 -11.65
CA LYS A 268 -13.66 14.69 -12.56
C LYS A 268 -14.81 15.41 -11.86
N ASP A 269 -15.53 16.27 -12.61
CA ASP A 269 -16.80 16.82 -12.10
C ASP A 269 -17.74 15.68 -11.68
N PRO A 270 -18.38 15.75 -10.50
CA PRO A 270 -19.28 14.69 -10.03
C PRO A 270 -20.37 14.27 -11.03
N ILE A 271 -20.81 15.18 -11.92
CA ILE A 271 -21.79 14.87 -12.97
C ILE A 271 -21.20 13.94 -14.04
N GLU A 272 -19.89 14.04 -14.30
CA GLU A 272 -19.18 13.27 -15.33
C GLU A 272 -18.66 11.94 -14.82
N ARG A 273 -18.53 11.74 -13.51
CA ARG A 273 -17.94 10.55 -12.86
C ARG A 273 -18.59 9.24 -13.29
N LYS A 274 -19.85 9.25 -13.68
CA LYS A 274 -20.54 8.09 -14.23
C LYS A 274 -19.87 7.45 -15.45
N ASN A 275 -19.08 8.23 -16.19
CA ASN A 275 -18.31 7.77 -17.35
C ASN A 275 -16.96 7.14 -16.98
N TYR A 276 -16.57 7.21 -15.70
CA TYR A 276 -15.29 6.76 -15.15
C TYR A 276 -15.48 5.79 -13.97
N HIS A 277 -16.68 5.23 -13.84
CA HIS A 277 -17.05 4.38 -12.70
C HIS A 277 -16.18 3.13 -12.56
N ASP A 278 -15.62 2.66 -13.65
CA ASP A 278 -14.64 1.56 -13.71
C ASP A 278 -13.36 1.87 -12.94
N GLN A 279 -12.91 3.12 -12.86
CA GLN A 279 -11.73 3.50 -12.05
C GLN A 279 -11.89 3.19 -10.55
N LEU A 280 -13.14 3.17 -10.04
CA LEU A 280 -13.41 2.75 -8.66
C LEU A 280 -13.49 1.22 -8.51
N THR A 281 -13.99 0.53 -9.52
CA THR A 281 -14.39 -0.88 -9.40
C THR A 281 -13.35 -1.86 -9.90
N MET A 282 -12.49 -1.44 -10.84
CA MET A 282 -11.43 -2.28 -11.40
C MET A 282 -10.33 -2.63 -10.39
N SER A 283 -10.16 -1.84 -9.33
CA SER A 283 -9.20 -2.13 -8.25
C SER A 283 -9.41 -3.53 -7.65
N MET A 284 -10.65 -4.00 -7.58
CA MET A 284 -10.98 -5.33 -7.06
C MET A 284 -10.57 -6.48 -7.98
N LEU A 285 -10.21 -6.22 -9.24
CA LEU A 285 -9.68 -7.26 -10.14
C LEU A 285 -8.24 -7.66 -9.79
N TYR A 286 -7.50 -6.74 -9.16
CA TYR A 286 -6.10 -6.99 -8.77
C TYR A 286 -5.86 -6.90 -7.26
N ALA A 287 -6.86 -6.53 -6.45
CA ALA A 287 -6.72 -6.34 -5.01
C ALA A 287 -6.12 -7.55 -4.26
N TYR A 288 -6.25 -8.75 -4.84
CA TYR A 288 -5.75 -10.01 -4.28
C TYR A 288 -4.58 -10.62 -5.05
N CYS A 289 -3.99 -9.86 -6.01
CA CYS A 289 -2.80 -10.31 -6.72
C CYS A 289 -1.53 -10.11 -5.90
N GLU A 290 -1.54 -9.10 -5.04
CA GLU A 290 -0.47 -8.70 -4.13
C GLU A 290 -1.06 -8.24 -2.79
N HIS A 291 -0.24 -8.15 -1.78
CA HIS A 291 -0.61 -7.48 -0.54
C HIS A 291 -0.28 -6.00 -0.66
N TYR A 292 -1.29 -5.18 -0.80
CA TYR A 292 -1.11 -3.75 -1.08
C TYR A 292 -1.15 -2.89 0.18
N ILE A 293 -0.29 -1.84 0.19
CA ILE A 293 -0.52 -0.64 0.99
C ILE A 293 -1.22 0.38 0.10
N LEU A 294 -2.43 0.76 0.44
CA LEU A 294 -3.18 1.83 -0.22
C LEU A 294 -2.73 3.16 0.34
N THR A 295 -2.35 4.08 -0.53
CA THR A 295 -1.72 5.31 -0.11
C THR A 295 -2.53 6.55 -0.51
N LEU A 296 -2.74 7.45 0.44
CA LEU A 296 -3.08 8.86 0.25
C LEU A 296 -2.10 9.68 1.10
N GLY A 297 -0.82 9.41 0.89
CA GLY A 297 0.29 10.01 1.59
C GLY A 297 0.72 11.35 1.00
N SER A 298 1.71 11.97 1.62
CA SER A 298 2.23 13.28 1.21
C SER A 298 2.82 13.28 -0.20
N ARG A 299 3.36 12.14 -0.64
CA ARG A 299 3.90 11.97 -2.00
C ARG A 299 2.82 11.90 -3.07
N ASP A 300 1.62 11.44 -2.72
CA ASP A 300 0.52 11.25 -3.66
C ASP A 300 -0.35 12.52 -3.78
N VAL A 301 -0.73 13.07 -2.66
CA VAL A 301 -1.69 14.17 -2.59
C VAL A 301 -1.03 15.53 -2.29
N GLY A 302 0.17 15.55 -1.71
CA GLY A 302 0.82 16.74 -1.19
C GLY A 302 0.25 17.14 0.16
N THR A 303 0.19 18.44 0.43
CA THR A 303 -0.52 18.97 1.60
C THR A 303 -2.04 18.83 1.43
N LEU A 304 -2.79 19.01 2.52
CA LEU A 304 -4.26 19.05 2.47
C LEU A 304 -4.78 20.07 1.45
N LYS A 305 -4.10 21.21 1.32
CA LYS A 305 -4.40 22.22 0.31
C LYS A 305 -4.14 21.72 -1.10
N ASP A 306 -3.00 21.07 -1.33
CA ASP A 306 -2.68 20.53 -2.65
C ASP A 306 -3.69 19.46 -3.07
N PHE A 307 -4.16 18.65 -2.12
CA PHE A 307 -5.23 17.69 -2.36
C PHE A 307 -6.55 18.39 -2.70
N ALA A 308 -6.97 19.40 -1.92
CA ALA A 308 -8.16 20.17 -2.18
C ALA A 308 -8.13 20.88 -3.55
N ASP A 309 -6.96 21.37 -3.97
CA ASP A 309 -6.78 22.06 -5.25
C ASP A 309 -6.93 21.11 -6.47
N LYS A 310 -6.73 19.80 -6.29
CA LYS A 310 -6.98 18.78 -7.32
C LYS A 310 -8.47 18.43 -7.48
N LEU A 311 -9.32 18.80 -6.51
CA LEU A 311 -10.74 18.40 -6.45
C LEU A 311 -11.66 19.48 -7.01
N PRO A 312 -12.73 19.11 -7.75
CA PRO A 312 -13.72 20.05 -8.27
C PRO A 312 -14.71 20.49 -7.19
N GLY A 313 -15.37 21.64 -7.44
CA GLY A 313 -16.48 22.13 -6.64
C GLY A 313 -16.13 23.23 -5.66
N SER A 314 -17.10 23.54 -4.76
CA SER A 314 -16.90 24.52 -3.69
C SER A 314 -15.97 23.96 -2.58
N GLU A 315 -15.47 24.81 -1.71
CA GLU A 315 -14.63 24.38 -0.57
C GLU A 315 -15.34 23.34 0.32
N GLU A 316 -16.65 23.48 0.53
CA GLU A 316 -17.45 22.48 1.27
C GLU A 316 -17.45 21.12 0.55
N GLN A 317 -17.61 21.14 -0.79
CA GLN A 317 -17.59 19.93 -1.60
C GLN A 317 -16.21 19.30 -1.66
N LYS A 318 -15.13 20.08 -1.74
CA LYS A 318 -13.75 19.59 -1.69
C LYS A 318 -13.45 18.90 -0.34
N ASN A 319 -13.83 19.54 0.76
CA ASN A 319 -13.68 18.96 2.09
C ASN A 319 -14.50 17.66 2.26
N ALA A 320 -15.70 17.60 1.68
CA ALA A 320 -16.49 16.38 1.67
C ALA A 320 -15.78 15.26 0.88
N GLN A 321 -15.22 15.57 -0.29
CA GLN A 321 -14.48 14.61 -1.13
C GLN A 321 -13.19 14.12 -0.47
N ILE A 322 -12.49 14.96 0.29
CA ILE A 322 -11.31 14.54 1.07
C ILE A 322 -11.73 13.49 2.12
N ARG A 323 -12.80 13.77 2.88
CA ARG A 323 -13.34 12.79 3.84
C ARG A 323 -13.84 11.52 3.15
N GLU A 324 -14.47 11.64 1.99
CA GLU A 324 -14.91 10.50 1.18
C GLU A 324 -13.72 9.64 0.72
N ALA A 325 -12.64 10.25 0.24
CA ALA A 325 -11.44 9.56 -0.23
C ALA A 325 -10.78 8.76 0.89
N TYR A 326 -10.54 9.38 2.06
CA TYR A 326 -9.96 8.69 3.21
C TYR A 326 -10.88 7.58 3.73
N ALA A 327 -12.19 7.83 3.82
CA ALA A 327 -13.14 6.80 4.26
C ALA A 327 -13.21 5.64 3.27
N TYR A 328 -13.21 5.90 1.96
CA TYR A 328 -13.19 4.85 0.94
C TYR A 328 -11.90 4.00 1.02
N MET A 329 -10.74 4.64 1.18
CA MET A 329 -9.47 3.94 1.38
C MET A 329 -9.53 3.01 2.60
N MET A 330 -10.03 3.48 3.74
CA MET A 330 -10.13 2.68 4.97
C MET A 330 -11.05 1.46 4.83
N LEU A 331 -12.02 1.52 3.95
CA LEU A 331 -13.00 0.44 3.73
C LEU A 331 -12.57 -0.54 2.62
N HIS A 332 -11.66 -0.14 1.73
CA HIS A 332 -11.15 -0.99 0.65
C HIS A 332 -10.17 -2.05 1.22
N PRO A 333 -10.04 -3.27 0.65
CA PRO A 333 -9.00 -4.21 1.04
C PRO A 333 -7.59 -3.66 0.90
N GLY A 334 -6.69 -4.04 1.79
CA GLY A 334 -5.28 -3.64 1.84
C GLY A 334 -4.92 -2.83 3.08
N CYS A 335 -3.63 -2.70 3.41
CA CYS A 335 -3.14 -1.81 4.47
C CYS A 335 -3.35 -0.35 4.12
N LYS A 336 -3.34 0.52 5.12
CA LYS A 336 -3.70 1.93 4.98
C LYS A 336 -2.52 2.83 5.25
N MET A 337 -2.30 3.82 4.38
CA MET A 337 -1.31 4.87 4.60
C MET A 337 -1.89 6.24 4.25
N MET A 338 -1.70 7.20 5.14
CA MET A 338 -2.12 8.58 4.92
C MET A 338 -1.14 9.56 5.58
N ALA A 339 -1.19 10.80 5.15
CA ALA A 339 -0.39 11.89 5.72
C ALA A 339 -1.25 13.16 5.88
N PRO A 340 -2.28 13.14 6.73
CA PRO A 340 -3.01 14.36 7.03
C PRO A 340 -2.09 15.37 7.71
N ASP A 341 -2.23 16.66 7.36
CA ASP A 341 -1.41 17.71 7.94
C ASP A 341 -1.62 17.78 9.46
N LYS A 342 -0.55 17.91 10.24
CA LYS A 342 -0.64 18.05 11.70
C LYS A 342 -1.45 19.27 12.12
N ASP A 343 -1.39 20.36 11.33
CA ASP A 343 -2.14 21.61 11.54
C ASP A 343 -3.51 21.60 10.85
N MET A 344 -4.09 20.41 10.60
CA MET A 344 -5.40 20.29 9.97
C MET A 344 -6.52 20.90 10.84
N PRO A 345 -7.67 21.28 10.22
CA PRO A 345 -8.84 21.72 10.98
C PRO A 345 -9.28 20.66 11.99
N LYS A 346 -9.72 21.11 13.17
CA LYS A 346 -10.13 20.21 14.27
C LYS A 346 -11.21 19.20 13.87
N GLU A 347 -12.09 19.57 12.99
CA GLU A 347 -13.13 18.69 12.44
C GLU A 347 -12.54 17.53 11.65
N LEU A 348 -11.44 17.77 10.92
CA LEU A 348 -10.73 16.73 10.16
C LEU A 348 -9.87 15.85 11.09
N GLU A 349 -9.27 16.44 12.16
CA GLU A 349 -8.58 15.70 13.21
C GLU A 349 -9.52 14.67 13.86
N VAL A 350 -10.70 15.12 14.33
CA VAL A 350 -11.72 14.21 14.87
C VAL A 350 -12.16 13.15 13.85
N PHE A 351 -12.21 13.50 12.57
CA PHE A 351 -12.55 12.57 11.49
C PHE A 351 -11.48 11.48 11.33
N VAL A 352 -10.20 11.84 11.27
CA VAL A 352 -9.07 10.89 11.11
C VAL A 352 -9.04 9.93 12.30
N LYS A 353 -9.13 10.45 13.51
CA LYS A 353 -9.19 9.66 14.73
C LYS A 353 -10.33 8.64 14.72
N ASP A 354 -11.56 9.09 14.46
CA ASP A 354 -12.72 8.21 14.44
C ASP A 354 -12.64 7.19 13.30
N LEU A 355 -11.99 7.55 12.19
CA LEU A 355 -11.77 6.66 11.06
C LEU A 355 -10.77 5.54 11.40
N ASN A 356 -9.65 5.87 12.04
CA ASN A 356 -8.69 4.88 12.56
C ASN A 356 -9.36 3.99 13.62
N ASN A 357 -10.08 4.57 14.57
CA ASN A 357 -10.83 3.81 15.58
C ASN A 357 -11.83 2.82 14.95
N MET A 358 -12.54 3.24 13.91
CA MET A 358 -13.44 2.35 13.16
C MET A 358 -12.65 1.19 12.54
N TYR A 359 -11.51 1.47 11.89
CA TYR A 359 -10.67 0.47 11.27
C TYR A 359 -10.16 -0.55 12.31
N LEU A 360 -9.58 -0.08 13.41
CA LEU A 360 -9.04 -0.93 14.48
C LEU A 360 -10.11 -1.79 15.17
N ALA A 361 -11.33 -1.24 15.32
CA ALA A 361 -12.42 -1.91 16.05
C ALA A 361 -13.15 -2.99 15.24
N HIS A 362 -12.98 -3.03 13.91
CA HIS A 362 -13.77 -3.91 13.05
C HIS A 362 -12.90 -4.89 12.26
N PRO A 363 -12.72 -6.12 12.76
CA PRO A 363 -11.90 -7.15 12.11
C PRO A 363 -12.22 -7.42 10.63
N ALA A 364 -13.46 -7.18 10.22
CA ALA A 364 -13.85 -7.30 8.82
C ALA A 364 -13.09 -6.37 7.87
N LEU A 365 -12.43 -5.33 8.39
CA LEU A 365 -11.69 -4.36 7.57
C LEU A 365 -10.23 -4.75 7.32
N TYR A 366 -9.74 -5.85 7.96
CA TYR A 366 -8.33 -6.26 7.82
C TYR A 366 -8.09 -7.77 7.88
N GLN A 367 -8.91 -8.59 8.58
CA GLN A 367 -8.57 -10.01 8.83
C GLN A 367 -8.59 -10.90 7.60
N LEU A 368 -9.38 -10.56 6.58
CA LEU A 368 -9.48 -11.32 5.33
C LEU A 368 -9.15 -10.41 4.12
N ASP A 369 -8.18 -9.52 4.29
CA ASP A 369 -7.77 -8.61 3.22
C ASP A 369 -7.09 -9.33 2.05
N ASP A 370 -6.53 -10.52 2.29
CA ASP A 370 -5.86 -11.35 1.29
C ASP A 370 -6.79 -12.42 0.69
N GLU A 371 -8.07 -12.45 1.11
CA GLU A 371 -9.01 -13.50 0.73
C GLU A 371 -10.25 -12.94 0.04
N TYR A 372 -10.64 -13.54 -1.09
CA TYR A 372 -11.87 -13.17 -1.80
C TYR A 372 -13.12 -13.21 -0.92
N ASP A 373 -13.13 -14.07 0.11
CA ASP A 373 -14.26 -14.20 1.03
C ASP A 373 -14.42 -12.98 1.96
N GLY A 374 -13.39 -12.15 2.09
CA GLY A 374 -13.39 -10.91 2.89
C GLY A 374 -14.15 -9.74 2.28
N PHE A 375 -14.48 -9.81 0.98
CA PHE A 375 -15.16 -8.73 0.25
C PHE A 375 -16.33 -9.25 -0.58
N GLU A 376 -17.38 -8.45 -0.69
CA GLU A 376 -18.50 -8.77 -1.56
C GLU A 376 -19.18 -7.49 -2.06
N TRP A 377 -19.30 -7.34 -3.39
CA TRP A 377 -20.08 -6.27 -3.98
C TRP A 377 -21.57 -6.42 -3.67
N VAL A 378 -22.21 -5.30 -3.34
CA VAL A 378 -23.67 -5.18 -3.21
C VAL A 378 -24.21 -4.39 -4.39
N GLN A 379 -23.62 -3.23 -4.67
CA GLN A 379 -23.96 -2.38 -5.81
C GLN A 379 -22.66 -2.01 -6.54
N LEU A 380 -22.41 -2.70 -7.63
CA LEU A 380 -21.24 -2.49 -8.49
C LEU A 380 -21.57 -1.57 -9.67
N MET A 381 -22.77 -1.69 -10.26
CA MET A 381 -23.14 -1.09 -11.55
C MET A 381 -24.06 0.12 -11.43
N LYS A 382 -24.01 0.85 -10.31
CA LYS A 382 -24.83 2.06 -10.08
C LYS A 382 -24.13 3.33 -10.59
N TYR A 383 -23.60 3.25 -11.81
CA TYR A 383 -22.82 4.33 -12.42
C TYR A 383 -23.64 5.61 -12.67
N GLU A 384 -24.94 5.51 -12.99
CA GLU A 384 -25.79 6.70 -13.19
C GLU A 384 -26.02 7.47 -11.90
N GLU A 385 -26.06 6.77 -10.76
CA GLU A 385 -26.17 7.37 -9.43
C GLU A 385 -24.81 7.75 -8.84
N ASN A 386 -23.69 7.30 -9.42
CA ASN A 386 -22.34 7.36 -8.85
C ASN A 386 -22.25 6.77 -7.44
N VAL A 387 -22.93 5.66 -7.19
CA VAL A 387 -22.92 4.97 -5.90
C VAL A 387 -22.29 3.60 -6.06
N ILE A 388 -21.48 3.23 -5.09
CA ILE A 388 -21.03 1.85 -4.87
C ILE A 388 -21.42 1.40 -3.48
N ALA A 389 -21.74 0.12 -3.34
CA ALA A 389 -21.95 -0.50 -2.04
C ALA A 389 -21.29 -1.86 -2.01
N PHE A 390 -20.62 -2.18 -0.90
CA PHE A 390 -19.94 -3.44 -0.71
C PHE A 390 -19.93 -3.86 0.76
N MET A 391 -19.61 -5.11 1.01
CA MET A 391 -19.43 -5.64 2.34
C MET A 391 -17.99 -6.06 2.56
N ARG A 392 -17.52 -5.81 3.77
CA ARG A 392 -16.32 -6.40 4.34
C ARG A 392 -16.75 -7.45 5.35
N LYS A 393 -16.10 -8.60 5.35
CA LYS A 393 -16.56 -9.77 6.08
C LYS A 393 -15.42 -10.45 6.82
N THR A 394 -15.77 -11.16 7.89
CA THR A 394 -14.97 -12.22 8.50
C THR A 394 -15.69 -13.57 8.35
N GLU A 395 -15.19 -14.61 8.96
CA GLU A 395 -15.90 -15.88 9.06
C GLU A 395 -17.20 -15.79 9.88
N LYS A 396 -17.39 -14.69 10.63
CA LYS A 396 -18.54 -14.46 11.51
C LYS A 396 -19.50 -13.45 10.90
N PRO A 397 -20.74 -13.85 10.59
CA PRO A 397 -21.72 -12.94 9.98
C PRO A 397 -22.01 -11.66 10.77
N GLU A 398 -21.93 -11.71 12.10
CA GLU A 398 -22.15 -10.56 12.99
C GLU A 398 -21.04 -9.50 12.93
N GLU A 399 -19.89 -9.85 12.39
CA GLU A 399 -18.77 -8.92 12.17
C GLU A 399 -18.82 -8.24 10.79
N THR A 400 -19.84 -8.56 9.95
CA THR A 400 -19.99 -7.95 8.63
C THR A 400 -20.17 -6.44 8.72
N VAL A 401 -19.40 -5.71 7.92
CA VAL A 401 -19.48 -4.26 7.73
C VAL A 401 -20.02 -3.99 6.32
N LEU A 402 -21.08 -3.19 6.23
CA LEU A 402 -21.64 -2.70 4.96
C LEU A 402 -21.18 -1.25 4.75
N ALA A 403 -20.51 -0.99 3.64
CA ALA A 403 -20.10 0.33 3.19
C ALA A 403 -20.96 0.78 2.02
N VAL A 404 -21.43 2.04 2.05
CA VAL A 404 -22.16 2.68 0.95
C VAL A 404 -21.52 4.03 0.67
N CYS A 405 -20.93 4.19 -0.51
CA CYS A 405 -20.21 5.39 -0.93
C CYS A 405 -20.98 6.09 -2.05
N ASN A 406 -21.25 7.37 -1.89
CA ASN A 406 -21.95 8.21 -2.86
C ASN A 406 -21.02 9.29 -3.40
N PHE A 407 -20.46 9.08 -4.56
CA PHE A 407 -19.55 10.02 -5.23
C PHE A 407 -20.29 11.10 -6.05
N ALA A 408 -21.63 11.15 -5.97
CA ALA A 408 -22.43 12.22 -6.57
C ALA A 408 -22.59 13.40 -5.60
N ALA A 409 -22.68 14.60 -6.15
CA ALA A 409 -22.96 15.82 -5.38
C ALA A 409 -24.45 15.98 -4.98
N ILE A 410 -25.19 14.89 -4.91
CA ILE A 410 -26.63 14.85 -4.60
C ILE A 410 -26.86 13.88 -3.45
N PRO A 411 -27.46 14.30 -2.32
CA PRO A 411 -27.82 13.40 -1.24
C PRO A 411 -29.09 12.62 -1.57
N TYR A 412 -29.25 11.44 -0.99
CA TYR A 412 -30.46 10.62 -1.11
C TYR A 412 -31.13 10.47 0.26
N GLU A 413 -32.42 10.86 0.36
CA GLU A 413 -33.21 10.73 1.61
C GLU A 413 -33.72 9.30 1.84
N ASN A 414 -33.94 8.53 0.77
CA ASN A 414 -34.49 7.18 0.80
C ASN A 414 -33.77 6.29 -0.23
N TYR A 415 -32.55 5.90 0.07
CA TYR A 415 -31.76 5.03 -0.79
C TYR A 415 -31.89 3.58 -0.33
N ASN A 416 -32.20 2.67 -1.25
CA ASN A 416 -32.36 1.25 -0.94
C ASN A 416 -31.09 0.48 -1.26
N VAL A 417 -30.67 -0.37 -0.31
CA VAL A 417 -29.49 -1.25 -0.46
C VAL A 417 -29.89 -2.66 -0.05
N GLY A 418 -29.55 -3.62 -0.88
CA GLY A 418 -29.70 -5.04 -0.57
C GLY A 418 -28.75 -5.46 0.55
N VAL A 419 -29.22 -6.31 1.45
CA VAL A 419 -28.44 -6.79 2.60
C VAL A 419 -28.50 -8.31 2.74
N PRO A 420 -27.44 -8.96 3.28
CA PRO A 420 -27.35 -10.42 3.27
C PRO A 420 -28.26 -11.11 4.27
N PHE A 421 -28.66 -10.42 5.35
CA PHE A 421 -29.37 -11.03 6.47
C PHE A 421 -30.61 -10.23 6.86
N ALA A 422 -31.66 -10.94 7.30
CA ALA A 422 -32.66 -10.35 8.17
C ALA A 422 -31.98 -9.92 9.46
N GLY A 423 -32.18 -8.68 9.90
CA GLY A 423 -31.49 -8.18 11.08
C GLY A 423 -31.57 -6.68 11.25
N LYS A 424 -30.74 -6.20 12.13
CA LYS A 424 -30.65 -4.78 12.49
C LYS A 424 -29.32 -4.22 12.00
N TYR A 425 -29.38 -3.13 11.26
CA TYR A 425 -28.22 -2.42 10.71
C TYR A 425 -28.08 -1.07 11.41
N LYS A 426 -26.94 -0.89 12.09
CA LYS A 426 -26.61 0.33 12.82
C LYS A 426 -25.50 1.06 12.10
N GLU A 427 -25.73 2.34 11.78
CA GLU A 427 -24.66 3.21 11.29
C GLU A 427 -23.62 3.38 12.40
N ILE A 428 -22.35 3.11 12.07
CA ILE A 428 -21.21 3.23 12.97
C ILE A 428 -20.29 4.38 12.58
N PHE A 429 -20.32 4.77 11.31
CA PHE A 429 -19.54 5.87 10.79
C PHE A 429 -20.27 6.53 9.61
N ASN A 430 -20.16 7.85 9.49
CA ASN A 430 -20.69 8.60 8.37
C ASN A 430 -19.83 9.85 8.15
N SER A 431 -19.22 9.97 6.96
CA SER A 431 -18.29 11.06 6.66
C SER A 431 -18.94 12.46 6.61
N ASP A 432 -20.28 12.55 6.58
CA ASP A 432 -21.04 13.80 6.60
C ASP A 432 -21.57 14.17 7.99
N ASP A 433 -21.12 13.51 9.07
CA ASP A 433 -21.47 13.90 10.43
C ASP A 433 -21.02 15.35 10.70
N LYS A 434 -21.84 16.10 11.43
CA LYS A 434 -21.56 17.49 11.79
C LYS A 434 -20.27 17.67 12.60
N LYS A 435 -19.88 16.66 13.37
CA LYS A 435 -18.62 16.68 14.13
C LYS A 435 -17.38 16.71 13.24
N TYR A 436 -17.51 16.32 11.97
CA TYR A 436 -16.47 16.37 10.94
C TYR A 436 -16.62 17.57 9.99
N GLY A 437 -17.51 18.53 10.30
CA GLY A 437 -17.82 19.65 9.41
C GLY A 437 -18.76 19.30 8.27
N GLY A 438 -19.46 18.17 8.34
CA GLY A 438 -20.47 17.75 7.36
C GLY A 438 -21.83 18.38 7.58
N ASN A 439 -22.75 18.10 6.66
CA ASN A 439 -24.13 18.64 6.69
C ASN A 439 -25.06 17.89 7.66
N GLY A 440 -24.66 16.69 8.09
CA GLY A 440 -25.40 15.86 9.05
C GLY A 440 -26.46 14.99 8.42
N VAL A 441 -26.27 14.54 7.18
CA VAL A 441 -27.14 13.54 6.54
C VAL A 441 -26.77 12.16 7.06
N VAL A 442 -27.24 11.83 8.25
CA VAL A 442 -26.88 10.63 9.03
C VAL A 442 -28.10 9.75 9.34
N ASN A 443 -27.85 8.47 9.65
CA ASN A 443 -28.88 7.49 10.01
C ASN A 443 -28.86 7.20 11.52
N THR A 444 -29.40 8.10 12.32
CA THR A 444 -29.38 8.02 13.80
C THR A 444 -30.19 6.85 14.36
N ARG A 445 -31.10 6.26 13.57
CA ARG A 445 -31.92 5.12 13.98
C ARG A 445 -31.43 3.84 13.33
N VAL A 446 -31.37 2.78 14.12
CA VAL A 446 -31.12 1.42 13.61
C VAL A 446 -32.14 1.07 12.52
N LYS A 447 -31.64 0.53 11.41
CA LYS A 447 -32.46 0.10 10.27
C LYS A 447 -32.78 -1.39 10.43
N ALA A 448 -34.06 -1.74 10.50
CA ALA A 448 -34.48 -3.13 10.40
C ALA A 448 -34.54 -3.53 8.92
N ALA A 449 -33.93 -4.66 8.57
CA ALA A 449 -34.02 -5.23 7.24
C ALA A 449 -35.48 -5.61 6.94
N LYS A 450 -35.92 -5.29 5.74
CA LYS A 450 -37.24 -5.68 5.24
C LYS A 450 -37.09 -6.79 4.23
N LYS A 451 -38.03 -7.73 4.22
CA LYS A 451 -38.12 -8.74 3.18
C LYS A 451 -38.64 -8.10 1.90
N ALA A 452 -37.74 -7.41 1.20
CA ALA A 452 -38.01 -6.73 -0.06
C ALA A 452 -36.73 -6.90 -0.92
N GLU A 453 -36.91 -7.57 -2.05
CA GLU A 453 -35.79 -7.86 -2.97
C GLU A 453 -35.13 -6.57 -3.47
N CYS A 454 -33.82 -6.48 -3.34
CA CYS A 454 -32.99 -5.40 -3.81
C CYS A 454 -31.58 -5.92 -4.07
N ASP A 455 -30.93 -5.50 -5.16
CA ASP A 455 -29.55 -5.86 -5.49
C ASP A 455 -29.32 -7.39 -5.43
N GLU A 456 -30.24 -8.17 -6.00
CA GLU A 456 -30.24 -9.64 -6.02
C GLU A 456 -30.27 -10.30 -4.61
N ARG A 457 -30.71 -9.56 -3.58
CA ARG A 457 -30.82 -10.03 -2.19
C ARG A 457 -32.26 -10.02 -1.71
N GLU A 458 -32.63 -11.00 -0.88
CA GLU A 458 -33.99 -11.16 -0.34
C GLU A 458 -34.38 -10.02 0.62
N TYR A 459 -33.37 -9.42 1.28
CA TYR A 459 -33.57 -8.36 2.27
C TYR A 459 -32.95 -7.05 1.81
N SER A 460 -33.55 -5.94 2.24
CA SER A 460 -33.04 -4.61 1.99
C SER A 460 -33.24 -3.67 3.19
N ILE A 461 -32.44 -2.60 3.22
CA ILE A 461 -32.62 -1.47 4.12
C ILE A 461 -32.79 -0.20 3.31
N THR A 462 -33.55 0.76 3.88
CA THR A 462 -33.66 2.12 3.32
C THR A 462 -32.89 3.08 4.21
N LEU A 463 -31.95 3.81 3.64
CA LEU A 463 -31.07 4.71 4.37
C LEU A 463 -31.03 6.12 3.74
N LYS A 464 -30.54 7.09 4.51
CA LYS A 464 -30.10 8.37 4.00
C LYS A 464 -28.65 8.23 3.57
N LEU A 465 -28.31 8.79 2.42
CA LEU A 465 -26.96 8.75 1.88
C LEU A 465 -26.49 10.18 1.60
N PRO A 466 -25.41 10.64 2.22
CA PRO A 466 -24.89 12.00 2.00
C PRO A 466 -24.37 12.19 0.59
N ALA A 467 -24.33 13.42 0.12
CA ALA A 467 -23.62 13.78 -1.10
C ALA A 467 -22.12 13.75 -0.84
N LEU A 468 -21.31 13.24 -1.79
CA LEU A 468 -19.85 13.18 -1.70
C LEU A 468 -19.43 12.60 -0.34
N GLY A 469 -19.94 11.40 -0.02
CA GLY A 469 -19.70 10.85 1.30
C GLY A 469 -20.04 9.38 1.45
N VAL A 470 -19.64 8.85 2.61
CA VAL A 470 -19.67 7.43 2.94
C VAL A 470 -20.48 7.19 4.20
N ALA A 471 -21.35 6.18 4.17
CA ALA A 471 -22.07 5.68 5.35
C ALA A 471 -21.72 4.20 5.58
N VAL A 472 -21.37 3.85 6.82
CA VAL A 472 -20.89 2.53 7.21
C VAL A 472 -21.79 1.93 8.27
N PHE A 473 -22.17 0.67 8.10
CA PHE A 473 -23.10 -0.03 8.97
C PHE A 473 -22.55 -1.36 9.44
N THR A 474 -22.80 -1.69 10.71
CA THR A 474 -22.67 -3.06 11.22
C THR A 474 -24.02 -3.78 11.20
N CYS A 475 -23.98 -5.09 11.05
CA CYS A 475 -25.15 -5.94 11.07
C CYS A 475 -25.25 -6.74 12.38
N THR A 476 -26.44 -6.75 12.99
CA THR A 476 -26.81 -7.75 14.00
C THR A 476 -27.87 -8.65 13.36
N PRO A 477 -27.49 -9.86 12.87
CA PRO A 477 -28.42 -10.79 12.25
C PRO A 477 -29.52 -11.20 13.25
N GLU A 478 -30.74 -11.42 12.76
CA GLU A 478 -31.75 -12.14 13.54
C GLU A 478 -31.30 -13.59 13.69
N GLU A 479 -31.50 -14.20 14.87
CA GLU A 479 -31.13 -15.60 15.10
C GLU A 479 -31.81 -16.47 14.01
N ILE A 480 -30.98 -17.00 13.11
CA ILE A 480 -31.43 -18.01 12.17
C ILE A 480 -31.65 -19.28 12.99
N GLU A 481 -32.91 -19.72 13.14
CA GLU A 481 -33.18 -21.07 13.64
C GLU A 481 -32.24 -22.04 12.93
N LYS A 482 -31.33 -22.67 13.69
CA LYS A 482 -30.35 -23.62 13.15
C LYS A 482 -31.11 -24.73 12.41
N LYS A 483 -31.31 -24.62 11.11
CA LYS A 483 -31.66 -25.78 10.29
C LYS A 483 -30.54 -26.79 10.43
N PRO A 484 -30.85 -28.05 10.73
CA PRO A 484 -29.83 -29.07 11.00
C PRO A 484 -28.91 -29.25 9.80
N ALA A 485 -27.63 -29.37 10.05
CA ALA A 485 -26.50 -29.41 9.12
C ALA A 485 -26.50 -30.60 8.14
N ALA A 486 -27.60 -30.83 7.39
CA ALA A 486 -27.73 -31.93 6.45
C ALA A 486 -27.30 -31.59 5.00
N GLU A 487 -27.27 -30.31 4.61
CA GLU A 487 -26.97 -29.96 3.20
C GLU A 487 -25.51 -29.63 2.94
N HIS A 488 -24.76 -29.11 3.91
CA HIS A 488 -23.32 -28.82 3.72
C HIS A 488 -22.43 -30.06 3.55
N SER A 489 -22.92 -31.27 4.02
CA SER A 489 -22.16 -32.52 3.83
C SER A 489 -22.17 -33.04 2.39
N GLN A 490 -23.13 -32.63 1.56
CA GLN A 490 -23.21 -33.08 0.16
C GLN A 490 -22.30 -32.23 -0.74
N ILE A 491 -22.17 -30.92 -0.47
CA ILE A 491 -21.29 -30.03 -1.25
C ILE A 491 -19.82 -30.35 -0.97
N LYS A 492 -19.44 -30.57 0.30
CA LYS A 492 -18.07 -31.03 0.63
C LYS A 492 -17.72 -32.39 0.02
N LYS A 493 -18.67 -33.33 -0.09
CA LYS A 493 -18.45 -34.61 -0.77
C LYS A 493 -18.31 -34.48 -2.29
N SER A 494 -18.96 -33.51 -2.92
CA SER A 494 -18.83 -33.20 -4.33
C SER A 494 -17.46 -32.58 -4.64
N ILE A 495 -17.02 -31.60 -3.86
CA ILE A 495 -15.71 -30.94 -4.02
C ILE A 495 -14.56 -31.91 -3.77
N THR A 496 -14.69 -32.81 -2.74
CA THR A 496 -13.67 -33.83 -2.46
C THR A 496 -13.58 -34.86 -3.58
N LYS A 497 -14.71 -35.25 -4.21
CA LYS A 497 -14.69 -36.14 -5.39
C LYS A 497 -14.02 -35.49 -6.60
N THR A 498 -14.26 -34.22 -6.85
CA THR A 498 -13.64 -33.48 -7.97
C THR A 498 -12.13 -33.33 -7.76
N ARG A 499 -11.69 -33.10 -6.52
CA ARG A 499 -10.25 -33.02 -6.17
C ARG A 499 -9.54 -34.37 -6.28
N THR A 500 -10.22 -35.49 -5.95
CA THR A 500 -9.66 -36.84 -6.10
C THR A 500 -9.54 -37.26 -7.56
N VAL A 501 -10.49 -36.88 -8.43
CA VAL A 501 -10.44 -37.16 -9.88
C VAL A 501 -9.31 -36.35 -10.55
N ARG A 502 -9.06 -35.10 -10.13
CA ARG A 502 -7.91 -34.31 -10.64
C ARG A 502 -6.56 -34.87 -10.20
N LYS A 503 -6.43 -35.42 -8.98
CA LYS A 503 -5.20 -36.11 -8.53
C LYS A 503 -4.96 -37.44 -9.26
N ALA A 504 -6.00 -38.14 -9.68
CA ALA A 504 -5.87 -39.36 -10.50
C ALA A 504 -5.47 -39.05 -11.96
N ALA A 505 -5.99 -37.96 -12.53
CA ALA A 505 -5.62 -37.53 -13.89
C ALA A 505 -4.16 -37.03 -13.99
N GLY A 506 -3.61 -36.44 -12.89
CA GLY A 506 -2.21 -35.99 -12.84
C GLY A 506 -1.17 -37.13 -12.82
N LYS A 507 -1.54 -38.31 -12.30
CA LYS A 507 -0.63 -39.48 -12.27
C LYS A 507 -0.55 -40.25 -13.57
N THR A 508 -1.51 -40.10 -14.49
CA THR A 508 -1.53 -40.78 -15.78
C THR A 508 -0.79 -40.02 -16.91
N LYS A 509 -0.38 -38.78 -16.68
CA LYS A 509 0.41 -37.97 -17.66
C LYS A 509 1.91 -38.23 -17.63
N ALA A 510 2.42 -39.00 -16.68
CA ALA A 510 3.85 -39.28 -16.54
C ALA A 510 4.33 -40.51 -17.35
N ALA A 511 3.46 -41.23 -18.07
CA ALA A 511 3.79 -42.52 -18.73
C ALA A 511 3.72 -42.50 -20.27
N VAL A 512 3.50 -41.34 -20.91
CA VAL A 512 3.50 -41.26 -22.39
C VAL A 512 4.42 -40.12 -22.84
N LYS A 513 5.72 -40.36 -22.79
CA LYS A 513 6.73 -39.62 -23.52
C LYS A 513 7.54 -40.58 -24.33
N THR A 514 7.03 -40.97 -25.49
CA THR A 514 7.85 -41.36 -26.67
C THR A 514 6.96 -41.30 -27.92
N ALA A 515 7.50 -40.62 -28.93
CA ALA A 515 7.06 -40.57 -30.31
C ALA A 515 5.89 -39.66 -30.71
N VAL A 516 6.19 -38.41 -31.06
CA VAL A 516 5.66 -37.78 -32.30
C VAL A 516 6.67 -36.74 -32.81
N LYS A 517 7.04 -36.81 -34.07
CA LYS A 517 7.90 -35.87 -34.82
C LYS A 517 7.20 -34.55 -35.12
N PRO A 518 7.93 -33.41 -35.26
CA PRO A 518 7.33 -32.10 -35.46
C PRO A 518 6.83 -31.88 -36.89
N VAL A 519 5.63 -31.35 -37.02
CA VAL A 519 5.10 -30.78 -38.27
C VAL A 519 5.12 -29.25 -38.12
N THR A 520 5.98 -28.62 -38.91
CA THR A 520 6.06 -27.16 -39.06
C THR A 520 4.89 -26.64 -39.86
N LYS A 521 4.05 -25.77 -39.25
CA LYS A 521 3.18 -24.86 -40.00
C LYS A 521 3.49 -23.42 -39.60
N LYS A 522 3.94 -22.64 -40.61
CA LYS A 522 4.08 -21.18 -40.53
C LYS A 522 2.72 -20.55 -40.29
N VAL A 523 2.61 -19.72 -39.25
CA VAL A 523 1.52 -18.78 -39.08
C VAL A 523 2.13 -17.38 -39.02
N THR A 524 1.82 -16.58 -40.01
CA THR A 524 2.11 -15.15 -40.08
C THR A 524 1.33 -14.39 -38.99
N LYS A 525 2.02 -13.67 -38.12
CA LYS A 525 1.44 -12.75 -37.18
C LYS A 525 1.52 -11.34 -37.73
N GLU A 526 0.39 -10.71 -37.99
CA GLU A 526 0.24 -9.27 -38.06
C GLU A 526 0.02 -8.75 -36.63
N ALA A 527 0.86 -7.80 -36.22
CA ALA A 527 0.74 -7.10 -34.95
C ALA A 527 -0.10 -5.82 -35.13
N PRO A 528 -0.95 -5.43 -34.20
CA PRO A 528 -1.61 -4.13 -34.25
C PRO A 528 -0.63 -3.03 -33.84
N GLN A 529 -0.57 -1.99 -34.65
CA GLN A 529 0.17 -0.75 -34.39
C GLN A 529 -0.53 0.04 -33.29
N ILE A 530 0.21 0.31 -32.22
CA ILE A 530 -0.19 1.28 -31.18
C ILE A 530 0.26 2.66 -31.66
N VAL A 531 -0.68 3.55 -31.80
CA VAL A 531 -0.47 4.96 -32.17
C VAL A 531 0.00 5.72 -30.95
N ASN A 532 1.26 6.11 -30.92
CA ASN A 532 1.82 7.05 -29.95
C ASN A 532 1.20 8.43 -30.13
N LYS A 533 0.53 8.95 -29.11
CA LYS A 533 0.21 10.36 -28.97
C LYS A 533 1.30 11.06 -28.16
N THR A 534 1.80 12.10 -28.78
CA THR A 534 2.83 13.08 -28.44
C THR A 534 2.87 13.51 -26.97
N GLU A 535 4.07 13.41 -26.39
CA GLU A 535 4.48 14.09 -25.16
C GLU A 535 4.57 15.60 -25.35
N GLU A 536 3.91 16.36 -24.49
CA GLU A 536 4.17 17.79 -24.33
C GLU A 536 5.39 17.99 -23.41
N LYS A 537 6.43 18.59 -23.97
CA LYS A 537 7.66 18.96 -23.27
C LYS A 537 7.41 20.15 -22.34
N ILE A 538 7.69 19.96 -21.05
CA ILE A 538 7.81 21.05 -20.08
C ILE A 538 9.09 21.82 -20.37
N PRO A 539 9.06 23.17 -20.50
CA PRO A 539 10.25 23.95 -20.82
C PRO A 539 11.16 24.12 -19.61
N VAL A 540 12.38 23.63 -19.73
CA VAL A 540 13.49 23.95 -18.83
C VAL A 540 13.86 25.41 -18.99
N LYS A 541 13.69 26.23 -17.96
CA LYS A 541 14.27 27.60 -17.90
C LYS A 541 15.79 27.52 -17.79
N LYS A 542 16.47 27.76 -18.89
CA LYS A 542 17.83 28.30 -18.89
C LYS A 542 17.69 29.81 -18.71
N ASP A 543 18.41 30.35 -17.74
CA ASP A 543 19.20 31.60 -17.78
C ASP A 543 19.38 32.14 -16.36
N LEU A 544 20.57 32.05 -15.87
CA LEU A 544 21.19 33.02 -14.97
C LEU A 544 22.72 32.82 -15.00
N THR A 545 23.33 33.31 -16.10
CA THR A 545 24.72 33.75 -16.06
C THR A 545 24.75 35.22 -16.54
N GLU A 546 25.58 35.97 -15.82
CA GLU A 546 25.97 37.34 -16.03
C GLU A 546 25.10 38.45 -15.42
N LYS A 547 25.54 38.96 -14.25
CA LYS A 547 26.14 40.31 -14.13
C LYS A 547 26.56 40.62 -12.68
N LYS A 548 27.89 40.91 -12.61
CA LYS A 548 28.67 41.68 -11.60
C LYS A 548 28.72 41.15 -10.18
#